data_47fcf41487915006ce44b100bceb239c
#
_entry.id   47fcf41487915006ce44b100bceb239c
#
_cell.length_a   1.000
_cell.length_b   1.000
_cell.length_c   1.000
_cell.angle_alpha   90.00
_cell.angle_beta   90.00
_cell.angle_gamma   90.00
#
_symmetry.space_group_name_H-M   'P 1'
#
loop_
_entity.id
_entity.type
_entity.pdbx_description
1 polymer ?
#
loop_
_entity_poly.entity_id
_entity_poly.type
_entity_poly.pdbx_seq_one_letter_code
_entity_poly.pdbx_strand_id
1 'polypeptide(L)'
;MRSIVSALEAGDGDRLERVASDPVQLQRWIAGRDVRVHVVGDRCFATAIDSPADDYRYGSREGIDATLTAIDICGPLQERLVALTRRLGLLVSGIDLRITASGEWYCFEVNPSPGFTFYEDAAGQPIGDAIADLFG
;
A
#
# COMPACT_ATOMS: atom_id res chain seq x y z
N MET A 1 -17.31 6.21 2.98
CA MET A 1 -16.71 7.14 2.00
C MET A 1 -15.28 6.66 1.72
N ARG A 2 -14.89 6.43 0.48
CA ARG A 2 -13.50 6.03 0.16
C ARG A 2 -12.70 7.29 -0.17
N SER A 3 -11.56 7.48 0.47
CA SER A 3 -10.66 8.60 0.19
C SER A 3 -9.95 8.39 -1.15
N ILE A 4 -9.90 9.42 -1.97
CA ILE A 4 -9.13 9.47 -3.23
C ILE A 4 -7.86 10.26 -2.94
N VAL A 5 -6.73 9.74 -3.39
CA VAL A 5 -5.44 10.44 -3.32
C VAL A 5 -5.23 11.21 -4.63
N SER A 6 -4.88 12.48 -4.53
CA SER A 6 -4.50 13.30 -5.68
C SER A 6 -3.32 14.20 -5.33
N ALA A 7 -2.48 14.49 -6.32
CA ALA A 7 -1.44 15.51 -6.15
C ALA A 7 -2.07 16.89 -5.92
N LEU A 8 -1.48 17.68 -5.03
CA LEU A 8 -1.86 19.07 -4.83
C LEU A 8 -1.00 19.95 -5.73
N GLU A 9 -1.64 20.73 -6.59
CA GLU A 9 -0.96 21.61 -7.53
C GLU A 9 -1.13 23.10 -7.14
N ALA A 10 -0.33 23.97 -7.73
CA ALA A 10 -0.35 25.40 -7.44
C ALA A 10 -1.70 26.10 -7.71
N GLY A 11 -2.58 25.49 -8.53
CA GLY A 11 -3.92 26.00 -8.87
C GLY A 11 -5.02 25.55 -7.91
N ASP A 12 -4.75 24.70 -6.92
CA ASP A 12 -5.74 24.11 -6.03
C ASP A 12 -6.12 25.00 -4.83
N GLY A 13 -5.78 26.31 -4.84
CA GLY A 13 -6.02 27.23 -3.74
C GLY A 13 -7.47 27.23 -3.26
N ASP A 14 -8.45 27.27 -4.19
CA ASP A 14 -9.89 27.25 -3.87
C ASP A 14 -10.34 25.93 -3.22
N ARG A 15 -9.65 24.83 -3.48
CA ARG A 15 -9.91 23.53 -2.85
C ARG A 15 -9.42 23.50 -1.42
N LEU A 16 -8.36 24.24 -1.10
CA LEU A 16 -7.80 24.32 0.26
C LEU A 16 -8.75 25.07 1.22
N GLU A 17 -9.60 25.98 0.74
CA GLU A 17 -10.61 26.64 1.57
C GLU A 17 -11.61 25.63 2.15
N ARG A 18 -11.90 24.52 1.45
CA ARG A 18 -12.79 23.47 1.91
C ARG A 18 -12.20 22.63 3.04
N VAL A 19 -10.90 22.65 3.24
CA VAL A 19 -10.20 21.95 4.33
C VAL A 19 -10.67 22.46 5.71
N ALA A 20 -11.16 23.69 5.78
CA ALA A 20 -11.70 24.25 7.01
C ALA A 20 -12.98 23.53 7.49
N SER A 21 -13.75 22.91 6.57
CA SER A 21 -14.99 22.20 6.87
C SER A 21 -14.84 20.67 6.83
N ASP A 22 -13.92 20.17 6.02
CA ASP A 22 -13.72 18.72 5.81
C ASP A 22 -12.27 18.33 6.16
N PRO A 23 -12.07 17.44 7.15
CA PRO A 23 -10.71 17.00 7.51
C PRO A 23 -10.07 16.23 6.34
N VAL A 24 -8.84 16.62 5.99
CA VAL A 24 -8.03 15.98 4.95
C VAL A 24 -6.67 15.59 5.52
N GLN A 25 -6.08 14.56 4.94
CA GLN A 25 -4.71 14.16 5.23
C GLN A 25 -3.81 14.68 4.11
N LEU A 26 -2.78 15.44 4.49
CA LEU A 26 -1.73 15.89 3.58
C LEU A 26 -0.45 15.15 3.88
N GLN A 27 0.22 14.67 2.84
CA GLN A 27 1.53 14.04 2.95
C GLN A 27 2.45 14.52 1.84
N ARG A 28 3.75 14.45 2.09
CA ARG A 28 4.76 14.81 1.08
C ARG A 28 4.65 13.86 -0.10
N TRP A 29 4.69 14.41 -1.31
CA TRP A 29 4.86 13.62 -2.51
C TRP A 29 6.26 12.98 -2.54
N ILE A 30 6.31 11.68 -2.77
CA ILE A 30 7.54 10.90 -2.92
C ILE A 30 7.49 10.23 -4.29
N ALA A 31 8.41 10.59 -5.17
CA ALA A 31 8.53 9.92 -6.46
C ALA A 31 9.07 8.50 -6.27
N GLY A 32 8.46 7.50 -6.91
CA GLY A 32 8.88 6.12 -6.78
C GLY A 32 7.83 5.12 -7.24
N ARG A 33 8.12 3.83 -7.02
CA ARG A 33 7.26 2.70 -7.34
C ARG A 33 6.48 2.27 -6.10
N ASP A 34 5.19 2.08 -6.25
CA ASP A 34 4.33 1.60 -5.17
C ASP A 34 4.54 0.11 -4.91
N VAL A 35 4.55 -0.25 -3.64
CA VAL A 35 4.65 -1.63 -3.18
C VAL A 35 3.65 -1.85 -2.05
N ARG A 36 2.76 -2.83 -2.22
CA ARG A 36 1.91 -3.34 -1.16
C ARG A 36 2.58 -4.55 -0.52
N VAL A 37 2.74 -4.53 0.80
CA VAL A 37 3.21 -5.70 1.53
C VAL A 37 2.11 -6.21 2.47
N HIS A 38 1.68 -7.45 2.25
CA HIS A 38 0.85 -8.15 3.22
C HIS A 38 1.77 -8.88 4.21
N VAL A 39 1.63 -8.56 5.47
CA VAL A 39 2.30 -9.26 6.57
C VAL A 39 1.28 -10.18 7.23
N VAL A 40 1.59 -11.47 7.30
CA VAL A 40 0.75 -12.50 7.88
C VAL A 40 1.60 -13.30 8.87
N GLY A 41 1.41 -13.07 10.17
CA GLY A 41 2.29 -13.62 11.19
C GLY A 41 3.72 -13.09 11.04
N ASP A 42 4.64 -13.97 10.61
CA ASP A 42 6.04 -13.67 10.32
C ASP A 42 6.39 -13.73 8.81
N ARG A 43 5.38 -13.92 7.97
CA ARG A 43 5.51 -14.00 6.51
C ARG A 43 5.18 -12.66 5.87
N CYS A 44 5.95 -12.28 4.85
CA CYS A 44 5.73 -11.08 4.05
C CYS A 44 5.48 -11.45 2.59
N PHE A 45 4.43 -10.86 2.02
CA PHE A 45 4.06 -11.00 0.60
C PHE A 45 4.10 -9.60 -0.03
N ALA A 46 5.15 -9.32 -0.78
CA ALA A 46 5.34 -8.01 -1.40
C ALA A 46 4.91 -8.03 -2.87
N THR A 47 4.09 -7.06 -3.24
CA THR A 47 3.59 -6.87 -4.59
C THR A 47 3.94 -5.47 -5.06
N ALA A 48 4.74 -5.36 -6.10
CA ALA A 48 4.98 -4.11 -6.80
C ALA A 48 3.79 -3.75 -7.67
N ILE A 49 3.48 -2.47 -7.74
CA ILE A 49 2.32 -1.93 -8.43
C ILE A 49 2.81 -0.90 -9.44
N ASP A 50 2.70 -1.24 -10.72
CA ASP A 50 3.01 -0.35 -11.82
C ASP A 50 1.70 0.18 -12.40
N SER A 51 1.41 1.46 -12.17
CA SER A 51 0.22 2.13 -12.68
C SER A 51 0.59 3.53 -13.15
N PRO A 52 0.06 3.98 -14.30
CA PRO A 52 0.18 5.36 -14.71
C PRO A 52 -0.75 6.31 -13.94
N ALA A 53 -1.68 5.78 -13.11
CA ALA A 53 -2.58 6.57 -12.29
C ALA A 53 -1.95 6.87 -10.92
N ASP A 54 -2.20 8.07 -10.37
CA ASP A 54 -1.76 8.47 -9.02
C ASP A 54 -2.37 7.59 -7.93
N ASP A 55 -3.59 7.10 -8.15
CA ASP A 55 -4.25 6.11 -7.30
C ASP A 55 -4.71 4.90 -8.13
N TYR A 56 -3.87 3.87 -8.18
CA TYR A 56 -4.11 2.65 -8.96
C TYR A 56 -5.41 1.92 -8.58
N ARG A 57 -5.91 2.10 -7.35
CA ARG A 57 -7.14 1.46 -6.87
C ARG A 57 -8.39 1.90 -7.64
N TYR A 58 -8.30 3.03 -8.31
CA TYR A 58 -9.38 3.59 -9.11
C TYR A 58 -9.09 3.59 -10.61
N GLY A 59 -7.85 3.28 -11.01
CA GLY A 59 -7.42 3.27 -12.42
C GLY A 59 -8.27 2.36 -13.29
N SER A 60 -8.73 1.22 -12.79
CA SER A 60 -9.59 0.29 -13.53
C SER A 60 -10.96 0.88 -13.91
N ARG A 61 -11.46 1.89 -13.17
CA ARG A 61 -12.70 2.62 -13.52
C ARG A 61 -12.49 3.62 -14.63
N GLU A 62 -11.26 4.05 -14.83
CA GLU A 62 -10.83 5.00 -15.87
C GLU A 62 -10.20 4.29 -17.07
N GLY A 63 -10.21 2.92 -17.08
CA GLY A 63 -9.60 2.12 -18.14
C GLY A 63 -8.07 2.07 -18.05
N ILE A 64 -7.51 2.40 -16.89
CA ILE A 64 -6.08 2.36 -16.61
C ILE A 64 -5.79 1.09 -15.82
N ASP A 65 -5.15 0.11 -16.47
CA ASP A 65 -4.79 -1.15 -15.84
C ASP A 65 -3.48 -1.01 -15.04
N ALA A 66 -3.51 -1.41 -13.77
CA ALA A 66 -2.31 -1.57 -12.97
C ALA A 66 -1.74 -2.97 -13.18
N THR A 67 -0.43 -3.06 -13.37
CA THR A 67 0.28 -4.34 -13.36
C THR A 67 0.78 -4.64 -11.96
N LEU A 68 0.40 -5.81 -11.44
CA LEU A 68 0.82 -6.29 -10.13
C LEU A 68 1.81 -7.43 -10.29
N THR A 69 2.97 -7.30 -9.65
CA THR A 69 4.04 -8.31 -9.76
C THR A 69 4.55 -8.65 -8.37
N ALA A 70 4.62 -9.95 -8.05
CA ALA A 70 5.29 -10.41 -6.84
C ALA A 70 6.77 -10.01 -6.89
N ILE A 71 7.28 -9.46 -5.81
CA ILE A 71 8.69 -9.10 -5.68
C ILE A 71 9.26 -9.59 -4.35
N ASP A 72 10.58 -9.81 -4.34
CA ASP A 72 11.30 -10.04 -3.10
C ASP A 72 11.75 -8.72 -2.48
N ILE A 73 11.60 -8.62 -1.17
CA ILE A 73 12.17 -7.53 -0.38
C ILE A 73 13.26 -8.08 0.54
N CYS A 74 14.27 -7.26 0.84
CA CYS A 74 15.41 -7.70 1.64
C CYS A 74 15.00 -8.11 3.07
N GLY A 75 15.69 -9.09 3.65
CA GLY A 75 15.43 -9.62 4.99
C GLY A 75 15.29 -8.53 6.07
N PRO A 76 16.21 -7.55 6.17
CA PRO A 76 16.09 -6.46 7.15
C PRO A 76 14.80 -5.64 7.04
N LEU A 77 14.28 -5.44 5.81
CA LEU A 77 13.00 -4.75 5.61
C LEU A 77 11.85 -5.66 6.07
N GLN A 78 11.86 -6.95 5.70
CA GLN A 78 10.84 -7.91 6.16
C GLN A 78 10.76 -7.95 7.68
N GLU A 79 11.90 -8.07 8.37
CA GLU A 79 11.96 -8.09 9.84
C GLU A 79 11.35 -6.82 10.45
N ARG A 80 11.62 -5.65 9.88
CA ARG A 80 11.06 -4.37 10.32
C ARG A 80 9.55 -4.30 10.14
N LEU A 81 9.01 -4.80 9.02
CA LEU A 81 7.58 -4.80 8.73
C LEU A 81 6.83 -5.77 9.64
N VAL A 82 7.39 -6.97 9.88
CA VAL A 82 6.85 -7.94 10.85
C VAL A 82 6.85 -7.34 12.26
N ALA A 83 7.97 -6.72 12.67
CA ALA A 83 8.06 -6.08 13.99
C ALA A 83 7.06 -4.92 14.12
N LEU A 84 6.86 -4.12 13.07
CA LEU A 84 5.86 -3.05 13.06
C LEU A 84 4.44 -3.61 13.25
N THR A 85 4.07 -4.63 12.46
CA THR A 85 2.77 -5.29 12.53
C THR A 85 2.50 -5.83 13.94
N ARG A 86 3.48 -6.53 14.54
CA ARG A 86 3.39 -7.06 15.92
C ARG A 86 3.25 -5.94 16.96
N ARG A 87 4.01 -4.86 16.84
CA ARG A 87 3.94 -3.70 17.76
C ARG A 87 2.58 -3.00 17.73
N LEU A 88 1.89 -3.07 16.61
CA LEU A 88 0.52 -2.58 16.45
C LEU A 88 -0.53 -3.58 16.99
N GLY A 89 -0.11 -4.74 17.48
CA GLY A 89 -1.01 -5.79 18.00
C GLY A 89 -1.75 -6.53 16.90
N LEU A 90 -1.23 -6.53 15.66
CA LEU A 90 -1.87 -7.13 14.49
C LEU A 90 -1.23 -8.48 14.17
N LEU A 91 -2.04 -9.45 13.75
CA LEU A 91 -1.62 -10.71 13.15
C LEU A 91 -1.50 -10.62 11.63
N VAL A 92 -2.33 -9.75 11.03
CA VAL A 92 -2.36 -9.49 9.60
C VAL A 92 -2.36 -7.99 9.40
N SER A 93 -1.57 -7.50 8.45
CA SER A 93 -1.59 -6.10 8.02
C SER A 93 -1.27 -5.96 6.53
N GLY A 94 -1.81 -4.91 5.90
CA GLY A 94 -1.42 -4.46 4.57
C GLY A 94 -0.68 -3.15 4.68
N ILE A 95 0.58 -3.12 4.26
CA ILE A 95 1.45 -1.95 4.41
C ILE A 95 1.69 -1.34 3.04
N ASP A 96 1.35 -0.07 2.89
CA ASP A 96 1.60 0.70 1.68
C ASP A 96 2.96 1.37 1.76
N LEU A 97 3.84 0.95 0.88
CA LEU A 97 5.21 1.43 0.77
C LEU A 97 5.45 2.05 -0.60
N ARG A 98 6.50 2.86 -0.68
CA ARG A 98 7.07 3.32 -1.95
C ARG A 98 8.58 3.20 -1.91
N ILE A 99 9.15 2.66 -2.99
CA ILE A 99 10.60 2.63 -3.20
C ILE A 99 10.98 3.70 -4.22
N THR A 100 11.94 4.55 -3.87
CA THR A 100 12.48 5.58 -4.77
C THR A 100 13.47 4.98 -5.75
N ALA A 101 13.84 5.74 -6.77
CA ALA A 101 14.91 5.35 -7.70
C ALA A 101 16.28 5.20 -7.03
N SER A 102 16.49 5.85 -5.86
CA SER A 102 17.70 5.70 -5.03
C SER A 102 17.65 4.50 -4.08
N GLY A 103 16.54 3.74 -4.07
CA GLY A 103 16.37 2.56 -3.22
C GLY A 103 15.92 2.87 -1.79
N GLU A 104 15.48 4.10 -1.51
CA GLU A 104 14.90 4.46 -0.21
C GLU A 104 13.44 4.00 -0.11
N TRP A 105 13.07 3.48 1.06
CA TRP A 105 11.72 3.01 1.35
C TRP A 105 10.96 4.00 2.23
N TYR A 106 9.74 4.33 1.81
CA TYR A 106 8.80 5.15 2.55
C TYR A 106 7.55 4.35 2.87
N CYS A 107 7.07 4.45 4.11
CA CYS A 107 5.82 3.83 4.56
C CYS A 107 4.75 4.92 4.65
N PHE A 108 3.63 4.72 3.97
CA PHE A 108 2.52 5.66 3.96
C PHE A 108 1.39 5.23 4.90
N GLU A 109 1.06 3.94 4.92
CA GLU A 109 -0.09 3.44 5.64
C GLU A 109 0.14 2.01 6.12
N VAL A 110 -0.43 1.68 7.29
CA VAL A 110 -0.59 0.32 7.78
C VAL A 110 -2.07 0.05 7.96
N ASN A 111 -2.64 -0.80 7.12
CA ASN A 111 -4.04 -1.18 7.15
C ASN A 111 -4.21 -2.45 8.02
N PRO A 112 -5.02 -2.40 9.10
CA PRO A 112 -5.25 -3.55 9.97
C PRO A 112 -6.24 -4.58 9.40
N SER A 113 -6.96 -4.24 8.33
CA SER A 113 -7.93 -5.12 7.66
C SER A 113 -7.76 -5.04 6.14
N PRO A 114 -6.61 -5.52 5.61
CA PRO A 114 -6.32 -5.39 4.19
C PRO A 114 -7.17 -6.35 3.35
N GLY A 115 -7.69 -5.86 2.21
CA GLY A 115 -8.11 -6.75 1.14
C GLY A 115 -6.88 -7.39 0.50
N PHE A 116 -6.88 -8.70 0.32
CA PHE A 116 -5.73 -9.43 -0.20
C PHE A 116 -6.01 -10.22 -1.49
N THR A 117 -7.27 -10.62 -1.73
CA THR A 117 -7.64 -11.48 -2.87
C THR A 117 -7.20 -10.91 -4.21
N PHE A 118 -7.34 -9.60 -4.41
CA PHE A 118 -6.90 -8.94 -5.63
C PHE A 118 -5.39 -9.09 -5.88
N TYR A 119 -4.58 -9.02 -4.82
CA TYR A 119 -3.12 -9.17 -4.90
C TYR A 119 -2.72 -10.63 -5.04
N GLU A 120 -3.41 -11.52 -4.33
CA GLU A 120 -3.22 -12.97 -4.41
C GLU A 120 -3.45 -13.47 -5.84
N ASP A 121 -4.59 -13.12 -6.43
CA ASP A 121 -4.96 -13.52 -7.79
C ASP A 121 -4.00 -12.94 -8.83
N ALA A 122 -3.66 -11.65 -8.74
CA ALA A 122 -2.86 -10.97 -9.75
C ALA A 122 -1.37 -11.31 -9.66
N ALA A 123 -0.83 -11.49 -8.45
CA ALA A 123 0.60 -11.76 -8.22
C ALA A 123 0.92 -13.23 -7.93
N GLY A 124 -0.08 -14.11 -7.81
CA GLY A 124 0.08 -15.54 -7.56
C GLY A 124 0.71 -15.85 -6.19
N GLN A 125 0.43 -15.03 -5.17
CA GLN A 125 0.98 -15.19 -3.83
C GLN A 125 -0.02 -15.87 -2.90
N PRO A 126 0.37 -16.91 -2.10
CA PRO A 126 -0.56 -17.68 -1.27
C PRO A 126 -0.86 -16.95 0.06
N ILE A 127 -1.48 -15.78 -0.03
CA ILE A 127 -1.79 -14.93 1.15
C ILE A 127 -2.92 -15.56 1.96
N GLY A 128 -3.96 -16.05 1.29
CA GLY A 128 -5.11 -16.71 1.92
C GLY A 128 -4.70 -17.96 2.68
N ASP A 129 -3.83 -18.80 2.09
CA ASP A 129 -3.28 -19.99 2.76
C ASP A 129 -2.49 -19.58 4.01
N ALA A 130 -1.68 -18.54 3.90
CA ALA A 130 -0.92 -18.03 5.05
C ALA A 130 -1.84 -17.52 6.18
N ILE A 131 -2.96 -16.90 5.85
CA ILE A 131 -3.96 -16.47 6.84
C ILE A 131 -4.62 -17.69 7.47
N ALA A 132 -4.98 -18.71 6.68
CA ALA A 132 -5.56 -19.96 7.21
C ALA A 132 -4.62 -20.66 8.19
N ASP A 133 -3.32 -20.71 7.90
CA ASP A 133 -2.28 -21.29 8.77
C ASP A 133 -2.19 -20.61 10.16
N LEU A 134 -2.64 -19.35 10.30
CA LEU A 134 -2.67 -18.67 11.60
C LEU A 134 -3.75 -19.21 12.54
N PHE A 135 -4.74 -19.90 12.01
CA PHE A 135 -5.88 -20.39 12.78
C PHE A 135 -5.84 -21.93 12.97
N GLY A 136 -4.80 -22.61 12.49
CA GLY A 136 -4.58 -24.04 12.62
C GLY A 136 -5.08 -24.82 11.45
#